data_a4198bf2d3744e012e2cddaf1da5394e
#
_entry.id   a4198bf2d3744e012e2cddaf1da5394e
#
_cell.length_a   1.000
_cell.length_b   1.000
_cell.length_c   1.000
_cell.angle_alpha   90.00
_cell.angle_beta   90.00
_cell.angle_gamma   90.00
#
_symmetry.space_group_name_H-M   'P 1'
#
loop_
_entity.id
_entity.type
_entity.pdbx_description
1 polymer ?
#
loop_
_entity_poly.entity_id
_entity_poly.type
_entity_poly.pdbx_seq_one_letter_code
_entity_poly.pdbx_strand_id
1 'polypeptide(L)'
;MDAPELDPYCRLTDTRLRHEAGLFVAESPKVIMSALEAGMKPVSMLCERKHIVGDAAPILQRCPDITVYTGERELLRSLTGYTLTRGVLCAFERPVLPSVEEICRDARRLAVIDGVCDTTNIGAIFRSAAALGVEGVLLTPESCDPLNRRAVRVSMGTVFQVPWTYLGEETKPETVRNPDSEEEKEPGTGIERNLEPEEKADSGNWQKQLHELGFHTVAMALKEDSLSIDDPKLMNEDKLAIVLGT
;
A
#
# COMPACT_ATOMS: atom_id res chain seq x y z
N MET A 1 16.40 -19.20 -15.72
CA MET A 1 16.47 -18.60 -14.38
C MET A 1 15.19 -18.99 -13.63
N ASP A 2 15.04 -20.30 -13.41
CA ASP A 2 13.84 -20.84 -12.78
C ASP A 2 14.16 -21.22 -11.33
N ALA A 3 14.45 -20.20 -10.51
CA ALA A 3 14.67 -20.36 -9.08
C ALA A 3 13.46 -19.74 -8.36
N PRO A 4 12.54 -20.55 -7.81
CA PRO A 4 11.33 -20.07 -7.14
C PRO A 4 11.59 -19.04 -6.04
N GLU A 5 12.77 -19.15 -5.40
CA GLU A 5 13.21 -18.24 -4.34
C GLU A 5 13.43 -16.79 -4.84
N LEU A 6 13.57 -16.59 -6.15
CA LEU A 6 13.72 -15.28 -6.78
C LEU A 6 12.41 -14.71 -7.31
N ASP A 7 11.31 -15.46 -7.27
CA ASP A 7 9.99 -15.01 -7.74
C ASP A 7 9.58 -13.65 -7.17
N PRO A 8 9.82 -13.31 -5.89
CA PRO A 8 9.48 -12.00 -5.36
C PRO A 8 10.13 -10.83 -6.11
N TYR A 9 11.25 -11.07 -6.76
CA TYR A 9 12.04 -10.03 -7.45
C TYR A 9 11.85 -10.02 -8.97
N CYS A 10 11.37 -11.12 -9.55
CA CYS A 10 11.15 -11.26 -10.98
C CYS A 10 9.82 -10.65 -11.43
N ARG A 11 8.83 -10.60 -10.54
CA ARG A 11 7.44 -10.23 -10.83
C ARG A 11 6.95 -9.09 -9.93
N LEU A 12 7.71 -8.01 -9.90
CA LEU A 12 7.49 -6.88 -8.97
C LEU A 12 6.15 -6.14 -9.16
N THR A 13 5.46 -6.35 -10.28
CA THR A 13 4.13 -5.78 -10.54
C THR A 13 3.01 -6.81 -10.40
N ASP A 14 3.36 -8.06 -10.06
CA ASP A 14 2.41 -9.15 -10.11
C ASP A 14 1.52 -9.20 -8.85
N THR A 15 0.23 -9.14 -9.06
CA THR A 15 -0.81 -9.36 -8.06
C THR A 15 -0.63 -10.71 -7.34
N ARG A 16 -0.04 -11.71 -8.01
CA ARG A 16 0.24 -13.04 -7.44
C ARG A 16 1.19 -12.96 -6.24
N LEU A 17 2.18 -12.06 -6.27
CA LEU A 17 3.08 -11.89 -5.14
C LEU A 17 2.31 -11.58 -3.85
N ARG A 18 1.25 -10.78 -3.97
CA ARG A 18 0.37 -10.43 -2.87
C ARG A 18 -0.49 -11.61 -2.43
N HIS A 19 -1.16 -12.27 -3.37
CA HIS A 19 -2.24 -13.22 -3.07
C HIS A 19 -1.73 -14.65 -2.86
N GLU A 20 -0.74 -15.09 -3.66
CA GLU A 20 -0.23 -16.46 -3.58
C GLU A 20 0.92 -16.59 -2.58
N ALA A 21 1.82 -15.59 -2.53
CA ALA A 21 3.01 -15.65 -1.68
C ALA A 21 2.86 -14.93 -0.33
N GLY A 22 1.87 -14.05 -0.16
CA GLY A 22 1.70 -13.27 1.05
C GLY A 22 2.88 -12.33 1.36
N LEU A 23 3.54 -11.82 0.29
CA LEU A 23 4.73 -11.00 0.40
C LEU A 23 4.52 -9.59 -0.15
N PHE A 24 5.43 -8.70 0.20
CA PHE A 24 5.65 -7.42 -0.47
C PHE A 24 7.14 -7.12 -0.58
N VAL A 25 7.51 -6.20 -1.48
CA VAL A 25 8.91 -5.84 -1.71
C VAL A 25 9.14 -4.37 -1.39
N ALA A 26 10.13 -4.11 -0.53
CA ALA A 26 10.64 -2.78 -0.24
C ALA A 26 11.94 -2.51 -1.03
N GLU A 27 12.07 -1.29 -1.57
CA GLU A 27 13.23 -0.83 -2.32
C GLU A 27 13.93 0.32 -1.56
N SER A 28 15.21 0.28 -1.49
CA SER A 28 16.15 1.20 -0.86
C SER A 28 16.46 0.89 0.62
N PRO A 29 17.72 1.12 1.03
CA PRO A 29 18.14 0.84 2.41
C PRO A 29 17.29 1.57 3.45
N LYS A 30 16.95 2.85 3.21
CA LYS A 30 16.15 3.65 4.13
C LYS A 30 14.74 3.07 4.35
N VAL A 31 14.06 2.69 3.27
CA VAL A 31 12.70 2.12 3.34
C VAL A 31 12.72 0.74 3.99
N ILE A 32 13.74 -0.09 3.66
CA ILE A 32 13.94 -1.40 4.28
C ILE A 32 14.18 -1.26 5.79
N MET A 33 15.02 -0.32 6.21
CA MET A 33 15.26 -0.06 7.64
C MET A 33 13.98 0.40 8.34
N SER A 34 13.18 1.27 7.70
CA SER A 34 11.88 1.70 8.23
C SER A 34 10.92 0.53 8.43
N ALA A 35 10.88 -0.42 7.49
CA ALA A 35 10.08 -1.65 7.62
C ALA A 35 10.57 -2.51 8.79
N LEU A 36 11.88 -2.69 8.93
CA LEU A 36 12.48 -3.45 10.05
C LEU A 36 12.24 -2.79 11.41
N GLU A 37 12.29 -1.46 11.48
CA GLU A 37 11.98 -0.67 12.68
C GLU A 37 10.51 -0.82 13.09
N ALA A 38 9.62 -0.93 12.12
CA ALA A 38 8.20 -1.19 12.32
C ALA A 38 7.90 -2.68 12.63
N GLY A 39 8.91 -3.54 12.74
CA GLY A 39 8.74 -4.96 13.08
C GLY A 39 8.32 -5.86 11.93
N MET A 40 8.39 -5.38 10.66
CA MET A 40 8.12 -6.23 9.50
C MET A 40 9.16 -7.36 9.42
N LYS A 41 8.71 -8.57 9.06
CA LYS A 41 9.55 -9.77 9.00
C LYS A 41 10.19 -9.91 7.62
N PRO A 42 11.53 -9.76 7.50
CA PRO A 42 12.22 -9.94 6.24
C PRO A 42 12.32 -11.43 5.89
N VAL A 43 12.16 -11.74 4.60
CA VAL A 43 12.26 -13.10 4.06
C VAL A 43 13.58 -13.30 3.32
N SER A 44 13.91 -12.36 2.44
CA SER A 44 15.16 -12.40 1.66
C SER A 44 15.53 -11.01 1.17
N MET A 45 16.75 -10.87 0.70
CA MET A 45 17.27 -9.61 0.14
C MET A 45 17.93 -9.87 -1.21
N LEU A 46 17.78 -8.95 -2.16
CA LEU A 46 18.46 -8.95 -3.44
C LEU A 46 19.24 -7.64 -3.62
N CYS A 47 20.54 -7.71 -3.92
CA CYS A 47 21.34 -6.51 -4.18
C CYS A 47 22.53 -6.77 -5.12
N GLU A 48 23.08 -5.69 -5.70
CA GLU A 48 24.37 -5.77 -6.36
C GLU A 48 25.43 -6.13 -5.30
N ARG A 49 26.42 -6.96 -5.69
CA ARG A 49 27.49 -7.45 -4.79
C ARG A 49 28.22 -6.31 -4.06
N LYS A 50 28.44 -5.18 -4.74
CA LYS A 50 29.12 -4.01 -4.15
C LYS A 50 28.38 -3.39 -2.95
N HIS A 51 27.04 -3.58 -2.85
CA HIS A 51 26.24 -3.01 -1.77
C HIS A 51 26.32 -3.80 -0.46
N ILE A 52 26.86 -5.04 -0.47
CA ILE A 52 26.96 -5.87 0.74
C ILE A 52 27.78 -5.18 1.83
N VAL A 53 28.89 -4.58 1.45
CA VAL A 53 29.77 -3.84 2.38
C VAL A 53 29.43 -2.34 2.48
N GLY A 54 28.40 -1.90 1.76
CA GLY A 54 27.93 -0.51 1.71
C GLY A 54 26.50 -0.37 2.22
N ASP A 55 25.60 -0.02 1.33
CA ASP A 55 24.21 0.33 1.63
C ASP A 55 23.40 -0.81 2.29
N ALA A 56 23.77 -2.06 2.05
CA ALA A 56 23.10 -3.23 2.66
C ALA A 56 23.70 -3.59 4.04
N ALA A 57 24.88 -3.13 4.39
CA ALA A 57 25.55 -3.51 5.63
C ALA A 57 24.73 -3.25 6.90
N PRO A 58 24.04 -2.11 7.09
CA PRO A 58 23.18 -1.90 8.26
C PRO A 58 22.01 -2.89 8.35
N ILE A 59 21.45 -3.28 7.19
CA ILE A 59 20.35 -4.25 7.12
C ILE A 59 20.87 -5.63 7.56
N LEU A 60 22.03 -6.04 7.05
CA LEU A 60 22.65 -7.33 7.38
C LEU A 60 23.06 -7.42 8.86
N GLN A 61 23.50 -6.32 9.45
CA GLN A 61 23.79 -6.26 10.88
C GLN A 61 22.52 -6.49 11.73
N ARG A 62 21.36 -6.01 11.27
CA ARG A 62 20.09 -6.17 11.96
C ARG A 62 19.46 -7.55 11.72
N CYS A 63 19.72 -8.13 10.55
CA CYS A 63 19.16 -9.42 10.12
C CYS A 63 20.29 -10.36 9.66
N PRO A 64 21.13 -10.87 10.58
CA PRO A 64 22.32 -11.66 10.22
C PRO A 64 22.01 -12.98 9.50
N ASP A 65 20.83 -13.52 9.73
CA ASP A 65 20.40 -14.82 9.17
C ASP A 65 19.59 -14.68 7.87
N ILE A 66 19.41 -13.45 7.35
CA ILE A 66 18.64 -13.23 6.13
C ILE A 66 19.34 -13.85 4.91
N THR A 67 18.58 -14.55 4.08
CA THR A 67 19.10 -15.03 2.79
C THR A 67 19.34 -13.84 1.85
N VAL A 68 20.56 -13.75 1.29
CA VAL A 68 20.97 -12.67 0.40
C VAL A 68 21.30 -13.22 -0.98
N TYR A 69 20.55 -12.77 -1.98
CA TYR A 69 20.85 -13.02 -3.38
C TYR A 69 21.67 -11.87 -3.95
N THR A 70 22.76 -12.20 -4.64
CA THR A 70 23.64 -11.17 -5.22
C THR A 70 23.97 -11.47 -6.66
N GLY A 71 24.17 -10.42 -7.44
CA GLY A 71 24.59 -10.53 -8.83
C GLY A 71 25.23 -9.24 -9.32
N GLU A 72 25.74 -9.31 -10.53
CA GLU A 72 26.19 -8.13 -11.25
C GLU A 72 24.98 -7.34 -11.77
N ARG A 73 25.14 -6.06 -11.97
CA ARG A 73 24.08 -5.11 -12.34
C ARG A 73 23.25 -5.57 -13.54
N GLU A 74 23.89 -6.07 -14.59
CA GLU A 74 23.19 -6.53 -15.80
C GLU A 74 22.34 -7.77 -15.55
N LEU A 75 22.83 -8.69 -14.72
CA LEU A 75 22.07 -9.88 -14.31
C LEU A 75 20.85 -9.48 -13.51
N LEU A 76 21.00 -8.58 -12.55
CA LEU A 76 19.87 -8.09 -11.72
C LEU A 76 18.85 -7.34 -12.58
N ARG A 77 19.32 -6.53 -13.55
CA ARG A 77 18.43 -5.86 -14.50
C ARG A 77 17.62 -6.85 -15.33
N SER A 78 18.23 -7.93 -15.82
CA SER A 78 17.51 -8.96 -16.59
C SER A 78 16.50 -9.72 -15.74
N LEU A 79 16.78 -9.88 -14.43
CA LEU A 79 15.91 -10.55 -13.48
C LEU A 79 14.70 -9.69 -13.11
N THR A 80 14.94 -8.42 -12.76
CA THR A 80 13.89 -7.52 -12.23
C THR A 80 13.12 -6.77 -13.33
N GLY A 81 13.61 -6.79 -14.56
CA GLY A 81 13.04 -6.05 -15.70
C GLY A 81 13.42 -4.55 -15.71
N TYR A 82 14.14 -4.04 -14.70
CA TYR A 82 14.58 -2.63 -14.62
C TYR A 82 15.91 -2.50 -13.89
N THR A 83 16.54 -1.33 -14.02
CA THR A 83 17.79 -1.05 -13.32
C THR A 83 17.51 -0.65 -11.86
N LEU A 84 18.09 -1.38 -10.92
CA LEU A 84 18.02 -1.04 -9.48
C LEU A 84 18.75 0.27 -9.21
N THR A 85 18.02 1.37 -9.11
CA THR A 85 18.61 2.71 -8.92
C THR A 85 19.13 2.92 -7.50
N ARG A 86 18.60 2.20 -6.52
CA ARG A 86 18.97 2.25 -5.11
C ARG A 86 19.59 0.97 -4.57
N GLY A 87 19.88 0.04 -5.46
CA GLY A 87 20.78 -1.09 -5.29
C GLY A 87 20.32 -2.23 -4.38
N VAL A 88 19.29 -2.06 -3.56
CA VAL A 88 18.84 -3.07 -2.59
C VAL A 88 17.33 -3.22 -2.63
N LEU A 89 16.87 -4.48 -2.75
CA LEU A 89 15.49 -4.91 -2.55
C LEU A 89 15.42 -5.88 -1.38
N CYS A 90 14.33 -5.84 -0.63
CA CYS A 90 14.05 -6.83 0.42
C CYS A 90 12.59 -7.26 0.32
N ALA A 91 12.37 -8.58 0.32
CA ALA A 91 11.05 -9.18 0.42
C ALA A 91 10.68 -9.36 1.89
N PHE A 92 9.44 -9.03 2.24
CA PHE A 92 8.89 -9.12 3.59
C PHE A 92 7.60 -9.93 3.58
N GLU A 93 7.28 -10.59 4.68
CA GLU A 93 5.94 -11.11 4.94
C GLU A 93 4.95 -9.95 5.04
N ARG A 94 3.75 -10.12 4.49
CA ARG A 94 2.67 -9.15 4.68
C ARG A 94 2.19 -9.20 6.13
N PRO A 95 1.99 -8.05 6.79
CA PRO A 95 1.48 -8.02 8.14
C PRO A 95 0.01 -8.44 8.17
N VAL A 96 -0.43 -8.98 9.29
CA VAL A 96 -1.84 -9.05 9.63
C VAL A 96 -2.31 -7.63 9.94
N LEU A 97 -3.34 -7.19 9.25
CA LEU A 97 -3.88 -5.85 9.45
C LEU A 97 -4.76 -5.79 10.70
N PRO A 98 -4.74 -4.66 11.44
CA PRO A 98 -5.67 -4.45 12.55
C PRO A 98 -7.11 -4.32 12.03
N SER A 99 -8.09 -4.54 12.90
CA SER A 99 -9.49 -4.26 12.56
C SER A 99 -9.77 -2.75 12.51
N VAL A 100 -10.89 -2.37 11.89
CA VAL A 100 -11.35 -0.97 11.86
C VAL A 100 -11.56 -0.45 13.28
N GLU A 101 -12.16 -1.28 14.15
CA GLU A 101 -12.43 -0.94 15.53
C GLU A 101 -11.14 -0.74 16.34
N GLU A 102 -10.11 -1.54 16.09
CA GLU A 102 -8.81 -1.38 16.74
C GLU A 102 -8.16 -0.04 16.38
N ILE A 103 -8.19 0.35 15.11
CA ILE A 103 -7.67 1.66 14.65
C ILE A 103 -8.50 2.80 15.22
N CYS A 104 -9.83 2.68 15.23
CA CYS A 104 -10.74 3.75 15.62
C CYS A 104 -10.84 3.97 17.14
N ARG A 105 -10.42 3.00 17.95
CA ARG A 105 -10.63 3.00 19.40
C ARG A 105 -10.13 4.29 20.06
N ASP A 106 -8.87 4.62 19.85
CA ASP A 106 -8.21 5.75 20.50
C ASP A 106 -7.92 6.90 19.52
N ALA A 107 -8.20 6.69 18.25
CA ALA A 107 -7.93 7.69 17.21
C ALA A 107 -8.94 8.83 17.25
N ARG A 108 -8.45 10.04 17.04
CA ARG A 108 -9.23 11.28 16.89
C ARG A 108 -9.20 11.83 15.45
N ARG A 109 -8.15 11.52 14.71
CA ARG A 109 -7.93 12.00 13.34
C ARG A 109 -7.59 10.83 12.43
N LEU A 110 -8.49 10.54 11.49
CA LEU A 110 -8.31 9.50 10.50
C LEU A 110 -8.28 10.08 9.08
N ALA A 111 -7.61 9.39 8.18
CA ALA A 111 -7.77 9.57 6.75
C ALA A 111 -8.49 8.36 6.16
N VAL A 112 -9.48 8.61 5.32
CA VAL A 112 -10.15 7.58 4.52
C VAL A 112 -9.74 7.76 3.06
N ILE A 113 -9.22 6.72 2.46
CA ILE A 113 -8.84 6.68 1.05
C ILE A 113 -9.94 5.96 0.30
N ASP A 114 -10.69 6.71 -0.53
CA ASP A 114 -11.87 6.20 -1.23
C ASP A 114 -11.61 6.11 -2.73
N GLY A 115 -11.49 4.89 -3.25
CA GLY A 115 -11.34 4.60 -4.69
C GLY A 115 -10.04 5.12 -5.33
N VAL A 116 -8.97 5.38 -4.55
CA VAL A 116 -7.70 5.88 -5.10
C VAL A 116 -6.91 4.76 -5.73
N CYS A 117 -6.83 4.74 -7.06
CA CYS A 117 -6.15 3.71 -7.84
C CYS A 117 -4.67 4.00 -8.15
N ASP A 118 -4.21 5.25 -8.06
CA ASP A 118 -2.79 5.59 -8.29
C ASP A 118 -1.95 5.30 -7.03
N THR A 119 -1.03 4.35 -7.16
CA THR A 119 -0.08 3.97 -6.12
C THR A 119 0.83 5.11 -5.66
N THR A 120 1.08 6.12 -6.52
CA THR A 120 1.83 7.33 -6.14
C THR A 120 1.02 8.17 -5.17
N ASN A 121 -0.28 8.34 -5.43
CA ASN A 121 -1.18 9.07 -4.55
C ASN A 121 -1.33 8.36 -3.20
N ILE A 122 -1.48 7.03 -3.19
CA ILE A 122 -1.48 6.24 -1.95
C ILE A 122 -0.21 6.54 -1.12
N GLY A 123 0.98 6.42 -1.72
CA GLY A 123 2.23 6.70 -1.02
C GLY A 123 2.34 8.14 -0.52
N ALA A 124 1.85 9.13 -1.28
CA ALA A 124 1.85 10.54 -0.90
C ALA A 124 0.89 10.81 0.27
N ILE A 125 -0.29 10.18 0.29
CA ILE A 125 -1.26 10.28 1.38
C ILE A 125 -0.65 9.73 2.67
N PHE A 126 -0.06 8.53 2.66
CA PHE A 126 0.62 7.97 3.84
C PHE A 126 1.73 8.87 4.37
N ARG A 127 2.51 9.47 3.46
CA ARG A 127 3.57 10.41 3.84
C ARG A 127 3.02 11.67 4.50
N SER A 128 1.92 12.21 3.97
CA SER A 128 1.23 13.37 4.54
C SER A 128 0.57 13.03 5.88
N ALA A 129 -0.10 11.88 5.96
CA ALA A 129 -0.74 11.38 7.16
C ALA A 129 0.27 11.27 8.33
N ALA A 130 1.42 10.66 8.09
CA ALA A 130 2.50 10.57 9.09
C ALA A 130 3.01 11.96 9.52
N ALA A 131 3.21 12.87 8.57
CA ALA A 131 3.71 14.21 8.84
C ALA A 131 2.73 15.09 9.62
N LEU A 132 1.43 14.89 9.44
CA LEU A 132 0.34 15.64 10.07
C LEU A 132 -0.18 14.98 11.36
N GLY A 133 0.38 13.84 11.76
CA GLY A 133 -0.04 13.12 12.97
C GLY A 133 -1.42 12.48 12.83
N VAL A 134 -1.81 12.05 11.61
CA VAL A 134 -3.01 11.24 11.42
C VAL A 134 -2.79 9.88 12.06
N GLU A 135 -3.75 9.44 12.88
CA GLU A 135 -3.60 8.30 13.78
C GLU A 135 -3.97 6.97 13.15
N GLY A 136 -4.64 7.01 11.97
CA GLY A 136 -4.94 5.82 11.19
C GLY A 136 -5.41 6.14 9.78
N VAL A 137 -5.20 5.19 8.86
CA VAL A 137 -5.65 5.27 7.47
C VAL A 137 -6.57 4.11 7.17
N LEU A 138 -7.75 4.40 6.68
CA LEU A 138 -8.74 3.41 6.26
C LEU A 138 -8.89 3.48 4.73
N LEU A 139 -8.97 2.34 4.07
CA LEU A 139 -9.08 2.27 2.60
C LEU A 139 -10.36 1.57 2.19
N THR A 140 -11.04 2.09 1.17
CA THR A 140 -12.10 1.30 0.52
C THR A 140 -11.48 0.19 -0.32
N PRO A 141 -12.18 -0.93 -0.55
CA PRO A 141 -11.67 -2.09 -1.31
C PRO A 141 -11.20 -1.76 -2.72
N GLU A 142 -11.75 -0.70 -3.33
CA GLU A 142 -11.42 -0.22 -4.67
C GLU A 142 -10.06 0.51 -4.71
N SER A 143 -9.52 0.87 -3.55
CA SER A 143 -8.24 1.57 -3.47
C SER A 143 -7.05 0.63 -3.70
N CYS A 144 -5.99 1.15 -4.32
CA CYS A 144 -4.74 0.41 -4.52
C CYS A 144 -4.11 -0.04 -3.20
N ASP A 145 -3.38 -1.14 -3.29
CA ASP A 145 -2.64 -1.72 -2.16
C ASP A 145 -1.52 -0.78 -1.66
N PRO A 146 -1.54 -0.37 -0.38
CA PRO A 146 -0.47 0.44 0.22
C PRO A 146 0.90 -0.24 0.24
N LEU A 147 0.93 -1.58 0.22
CA LEU A 147 2.17 -2.36 0.17
C LEU A 147 2.64 -2.65 -1.26
N ASN A 148 2.00 -2.06 -2.28
CA ASN A 148 2.57 -2.02 -3.62
C ASN A 148 3.95 -1.35 -3.56
N ARG A 149 4.95 -1.92 -4.26
CA ARG A 149 6.33 -1.43 -4.21
C ARG A 149 6.46 0.07 -4.47
N ARG A 150 5.68 0.60 -5.43
CA ARG A 150 5.71 2.04 -5.75
C ARG A 150 5.14 2.89 -4.62
N ALA A 151 4.03 2.48 -4.02
CA ALA A 151 3.44 3.16 -2.87
C ALA A 151 4.38 3.15 -1.66
N VAL A 152 4.96 2.00 -1.34
CA VAL A 152 5.98 1.85 -0.28
C VAL A 152 7.17 2.80 -0.51
N ARG A 153 7.66 2.88 -1.75
CA ARG A 153 8.78 3.77 -2.10
C ARG A 153 8.42 5.24 -2.00
N VAL A 154 7.24 5.65 -2.51
CA VAL A 154 6.78 7.05 -2.47
C VAL A 154 6.49 7.49 -1.04
N SER A 155 5.92 6.62 -0.22
CA SER A 155 5.69 6.89 1.20
C SER A 155 6.99 7.08 1.99
N MET A 156 8.14 6.71 1.44
CA MET A 156 9.43 6.68 2.16
C MET A 156 9.41 5.80 3.42
N GLY A 157 8.53 4.79 3.45
CA GLY A 157 8.35 3.87 4.56
C GLY A 157 7.33 4.32 5.62
N THR A 158 6.66 5.46 5.46
CA THR A 158 5.64 5.90 6.42
C THR A 158 4.40 5.01 6.42
N VAL A 159 4.17 4.23 5.35
CA VAL A 159 3.15 3.17 5.32
C VAL A 159 3.31 2.13 6.44
N PHE A 160 4.49 1.98 7.00
CA PHE A 160 4.78 1.10 8.15
C PHE A 160 4.62 1.78 9.51
N GLN A 161 4.44 3.11 9.54
CA GLN A 161 4.39 3.90 10.75
C GLN A 161 2.97 4.28 11.15
N VAL A 162 2.09 4.47 10.17
CA VAL A 162 0.68 4.79 10.40
C VAL A 162 -0.13 3.51 10.28
N PRO A 163 -0.89 3.10 11.32
CA PRO A 163 -1.76 1.93 11.24
C PRO A 163 -2.82 2.12 10.16
N TRP A 164 -3.11 1.06 9.43
CA TRP A 164 -4.09 1.11 8.36
C TRP A 164 -4.78 -0.24 8.15
N THR A 165 -6.00 -0.19 7.58
CA THR A 165 -6.77 -1.37 7.19
C THR A 165 -7.77 -1.02 6.09
N TYR A 166 -8.45 -2.05 5.56
CA TYR A 166 -9.55 -1.86 4.62
C TYR A 166 -10.88 -1.73 5.34
N LEU A 167 -11.76 -0.91 4.79
CA LEU A 167 -13.17 -0.78 5.16
C LEU A 167 -14.00 -1.87 4.46
N GLY A 168 -15.09 -2.29 5.07
CA GLY A 168 -15.99 -3.34 4.57
C GLY A 168 -15.81 -4.66 5.31
N GLU A 169 -16.78 -5.58 5.13
CA GLU A 169 -16.71 -6.93 5.67
C GLU A 169 -15.47 -7.64 5.12
N GLU A 170 -14.83 -8.48 5.94
CA GLU A 170 -13.60 -9.23 5.68
C GLU A 170 -13.35 -9.47 4.18
N THR A 171 -12.57 -8.60 3.58
CA THR A 171 -12.20 -8.74 2.18
C THR A 171 -11.32 -9.97 2.05
N LYS A 172 -11.91 -11.05 1.57
CA LYS A 172 -11.12 -12.10 0.94
C LYS A 172 -10.21 -11.41 -0.07
N PRO A 173 -8.92 -11.74 -0.12
CA PRO A 173 -7.94 -11.02 -0.93
C PRO A 173 -8.18 -11.03 -2.45
N GLU A 174 -9.33 -11.47 -2.92
CA GLU A 174 -9.63 -11.76 -4.33
C GLU A 174 -10.17 -10.56 -5.15
N THR A 175 -10.53 -9.42 -4.55
CA THR A 175 -11.30 -8.39 -5.25
C THR A 175 -10.58 -7.07 -5.56
N VAL A 176 -9.32 -6.88 -5.22
CA VAL A 176 -8.62 -5.65 -5.59
C VAL A 176 -8.18 -5.71 -7.05
N ARG A 177 -8.93 -5.06 -7.93
CA ARG A 177 -8.56 -4.87 -9.33
C ARG A 177 -7.26 -4.07 -9.42
N ASN A 178 -6.26 -4.64 -10.09
CA ASN A 178 -5.02 -3.93 -10.40
C ASN A 178 -5.23 -3.18 -11.73
N PRO A 179 -5.22 -1.84 -11.77
CA PRO A 179 -5.40 -1.09 -13.02
C PRO A 179 -4.21 -1.27 -14.00
N ASP A 180 -3.08 -1.82 -13.55
CA ASP A 180 -1.89 -2.03 -14.37
C ASP A 180 -1.88 -3.39 -15.12
N SER A 181 -2.94 -4.20 -15.05
CA SER A 181 -3.09 -5.36 -15.92
C SER A 181 -3.60 -4.90 -17.29
N GLU A 182 -2.70 -4.56 -18.19
CA GLU A 182 -3.00 -4.54 -19.63
C GLU A 182 -3.37 -5.97 -20.04
N GLU A 183 -4.66 -6.28 -20.06
CA GLU A 183 -5.17 -7.44 -20.80
C GLU A 183 -4.88 -7.20 -22.27
N GLU A 184 -4.00 -8.01 -22.85
CA GLU A 184 -3.86 -8.11 -24.30
C GLU A 184 -5.23 -8.39 -24.91
N LYS A 185 -5.82 -7.38 -25.54
CA LYS A 185 -7.06 -7.52 -26.31
C LYS A 185 -6.78 -8.37 -27.53
N GLU A 186 -7.18 -9.62 -27.50
CA GLU A 186 -7.38 -10.38 -28.73
C GLU A 186 -8.50 -9.73 -29.57
N PRO A 187 -8.32 -9.51 -30.87
CA PRO A 187 -9.33 -8.94 -31.75
C PRO A 187 -10.31 -10.02 -32.19
N GLY A 188 -11.56 -9.91 -31.78
CA GLY A 188 -12.64 -10.55 -32.51
C GLY A 188 -13.62 -11.38 -31.68
N THR A 189 -14.74 -10.84 -31.37
CA THR A 189 -16.09 -11.23 -31.82
C THR A 189 -17.13 -10.43 -31.01
N GLY A 190 -17.87 -9.58 -31.71
CA GLY A 190 -19.00 -8.85 -31.14
C GLY A 190 -20.12 -9.80 -30.68
N ILE A 191 -20.31 -9.85 -29.38
CA ILE A 191 -21.58 -10.24 -28.77
C ILE A 191 -21.89 -9.15 -27.76
N GLU A 192 -22.84 -8.28 -28.11
CA GLU A 192 -23.45 -7.36 -27.17
C GLU A 192 -24.12 -8.21 -26.05
N ARG A 193 -23.46 -8.32 -24.90
CA ARG A 193 -24.14 -8.76 -23.68
C ARG A 193 -24.74 -7.53 -23.05
N ASN A 194 -26.07 -7.45 -23.04
CA ASN A 194 -26.83 -6.60 -22.15
C ASN A 194 -26.45 -6.99 -20.72
N LEU A 195 -25.50 -6.28 -20.13
CA LEU A 195 -25.22 -6.33 -18.70
C LEU A 195 -26.30 -5.48 -18.04
N GLU A 196 -27.21 -6.11 -17.33
CA GLU A 196 -28.04 -5.44 -16.35
C GLU A 196 -27.08 -4.70 -15.39
N PRO A 197 -27.47 -3.50 -14.86
CA PRO A 197 -26.60 -2.77 -13.94
C PRO A 197 -26.43 -3.63 -12.69
N GLU A 198 -25.25 -4.24 -12.53
CA GLU A 198 -24.86 -4.85 -11.27
C GLU A 198 -25.06 -3.78 -10.18
N GLU A 199 -25.84 -4.10 -9.17
CA GLU A 199 -26.07 -3.28 -7.99
C GLU A 199 -24.69 -2.81 -7.50
N LYS A 200 -24.46 -1.50 -7.49
CA LYS A 200 -23.27 -0.90 -6.90
C LYS A 200 -23.20 -1.43 -5.49
N ALA A 201 -22.18 -2.23 -5.21
CA ALA A 201 -21.88 -2.68 -3.86
C ALA A 201 -22.01 -1.47 -2.92
N ASP A 202 -22.76 -1.65 -1.85
CA ASP A 202 -23.25 -0.60 -0.95
C ASP A 202 -22.09 0.25 -0.42
N SER A 203 -21.67 1.24 -1.21
CA SER A 203 -20.57 2.18 -0.86
C SER A 203 -20.92 3.07 0.33
N GLY A 204 -22.14 2.99 0.86
CA GLY A 204 -22.63 3.77 2.00
C GLY A 204 -22.42 3.12 3.38
N ASN A 205 -22.10 1.83 3.43
CA ASN A 205 -22.05 1.10 4.71
C ASN A 205 -20.84 1.52 5.59
N TRP A 206 -19.69 1.82 5.02
CA TRP A 206 -18.50 2.20 5.79
C TRP A 206 -18.65 3.58 6.47
N GLN A 207 -19.36 4.53 5.86
CA GLN A 207 -19.64 5.84 6.48
C GLN A 207 -20.48 5.67 7.73
N LYS A 208 -21.50 4.81 7.66
CA LYS A 208 -22.34 4.47 8.82
C LYS A 208 -21.51 3.83 9.93
N GLN A 209 -20.62 2.86 9.59
CA GLN A 209 -19.71 2.24 10.55
C GLN A 209 -18.84 3.29 11.26
N LEU A 210 -18.25 4.25 10.54
CA LEU A 210 -17.46 5.31 11.16
C LEU A 210 -18.29 6.25 12.05
N HIS A 211 -19.53 6.58 11.64
CA HIS A 211 -20.43 7.36 12.47
C HIS A 211 -20.81 6.63 13.78
N GLU A 212 -21.05 5.32 13.71
CA GLU A 212 -21.31 4.48 14.90
C GLU A 212 -20.10 4.41 15.86
N LEU A 213 -18.87 4.53 15.30
CA LEU A 213 -17.62 4.66 16.06
C LEU A 213 -17.34 6.09 16.54
N GLY A 214 -18.27 7.02 16.28
CA GLY A 214 -18.25 8.40 16.74
C GLY A 214 -17.48 9.37 15.85
N PHE A 215 -17.08 9.00 14.65
CA PHE A 215 -16.39 9.88 13.71
C PHE A 215 -17.35 10.73 12.90
N HIS A 216 -17.06 12.01 12.81
CA HIS A 216 -17.62 12.90 11.78
C HIS A 216 -16.79 12.72 10.49
N THR A 217 -17.44 12.50 9.36
CA THR A 217 -16.76 12.33 8.07
C THR A 217 -16.86 13.58 7.23
N VAL A 218 -15.74 14.04 6.64
CA VAL A 218 -15.69 15.18 5.73
C VAL A 218 -14.91 14.79 4.48
N ALA A 219 -15.48 15.08 3.31
CA ALA A 219 -14.82 14.82 2.03
C ALA A 219 -14.04 16.04 1.55
N MET A 220 -12.81 15.83 1.09
CA MET A 220 -12.02 16.84 0.39
C MET A 220 -12.56 16.99 -1.04
N ALA A 221 -13.36 18.00 -1.29
CA ALA A 221 -14.01 18.24 -2.58
C ALA A 221 -13.88 19.70 -3.02
N LEU A 222 -13.75 19.91 -4.32
CA LEU A 222 -13.75 21.25 -4.93
C LEU A 222 -15.18 21.65 -5.29
N LYS A 223 -15.91 22.18 -4.31
CA LYS A 223 -17.29 22.71 -4.49
C LYS A 223 -17.39 24.13 -3.98
N GLU A 224 -18.33 24.91 -4.55
CA GLU A 224 -18.52 26.32 -4.19
C GLU A 224 -18.96 26.52 -2.73
N ASP A 225 -19.68 25.54 -2.15
CA ASP A 225 -20.18 25.53 -0.78
C ASP A 225 -19.27 24.79 0.21
N SER A 226 -18.01 24.52 -0.16
CA SER A 226 -17.06 23.83 0.69
C SER A 226 -16.66 24.68 1.91
N LEU A 227 -16.53 24.02 3.06
CA LEU A 227 -15.93 24.63 4.25
C LEU A 227 -14.41 24.68 4.09
N SER A 228 -13.79 25.72 4.64
CA SER A 228 -12.33 25.76 4.74
C SER A 228 -11.84 24.70 5.73
N ILE A 229 -10.66 24.12 5.48
CA ILE A 229 -10.07 23.11 6.36
C ILE A 229 -9.76 23.62 7.77
N ASP A 230 -9.59 24.95 7.91
CA ASP A 230 -9.39 25.64 9.18
C ASP A 230 -10.68 26.15 9.82
N ASP A 231 -11.87 25.78 9.29
CA ASP A 231 -13.14 26.14 9.87
C ASP A 231 -13.23 25.60 11.31
N PRO A 232 -13.58 26.48 12.30
CA PRO A 232 -13.70 26.06 13.69
C PRO A 232 -14.66 24.88 13.92
N LYS A 233 -15.65 24.67 13.06
CA LYS A 233 -16.56 23.52 13.14
C LYS A 233 -15.81 22.21 12.94
N LEU A 234 -14.85 22.16 12.01
CA LEU A 234 -14.04 20.97 11.74
C LEU A 234 -12.94 20.80 12.80
N MET A 235 -12.31 21.90 13.19
CA MET A 235 -11.21 21.88 14.15
C MET A 235 -11.65 21.42 15.55
N ASN A 236 -12.89 21.72 15.94
CA ASN A 236 -13.43 21.37 17.26
C ASN A 236 -14.08 19.98 17.32
N GLU A 237 -14.17 19.26 16.20
CA GLU A 237 -14.67 17.88 16.22
C GLU A 237 -13.76 16.97 17.05
N ASP A 238 -14.36 16.22 17.96
CA ASP A 238 -13.62 15.29 18.81
C ASP A 238 -12.99 14.17 17.98
N LYS A 239 -13.77 13.58 17.08
CA LYS A 239 -13.31 12.54 16.14
C LYS A 239 -13.66 12.93 14.70
N LEU A 240 -12.63 13.10 13.87
CA LEU A 240 -12.78 13.52 12.47
C LEU A 240 -12.09 12.54 11.54
N ALA A 241 -12.82 12.07 10.52
CA ALA A 241 -12.30 11.28 9.42
C ALA A 241 -12.33 12.09 8.12
N ILE A 242 -11.17 12.37 7.55
CA ILE A 242 -11.00 13.13 6.30
C ILE A 242 -10.98 12.16 5.13
N VAL A 243 -11.96 12.28 4.23
CA VAL A 243 -12.11 11.41 3.07
C VAL A 243 -11.38 12.03 1.88
N LEU A 244 -10.48 11.25 1.30
CA LEU A 244 -9.67 11.57 0.14
C LEU A 244 -10.04 10.60 -0.98
N GLY A 245 -10.61 11.06 -2.06
CA GLY A 245 -11.08 10.24 -3.16
C GLY A 245 -10.96 10.96 -4.51
N THR A 246 -11.34 10.26 -5.59
CA THR A 246 -11.40 10.79 -6.96
C THR A 246 -12.83 10.91 -7.43
#